data_2e93bace41612b3b571fc7630397e49a
#
_entry.id   2e93bace41612b3b571fc7630397e49a
#
_cell.length_a   1.000
_cell.length_b   1.000
_cell.length_c   1.000
_cell.angle_alpha   90.00
_cell.angle_beta   90.00
_cell.angle_gamma   90.00
#
_symmetry.space_group_name_H-M   'P 1'
#
loop_
_entity.id
_entity.type
_entity.pdbx_description
1 polymer ?
#
loop_
_entity_poly.entity_id
_entity_poly.type
_entity_poly.pdbx_seq_one_letter_code
_entity_poly.pdbx_strand_id
1 'polypeptide(L)'
;LLTWAQQFREVVFLDGNDYPQQYSNYDCILAVDAFTSITTDYHNAFEDLKQYHQTSKDWIFGYLTYDLKNDTEELNSSNYDGLQFPDLFFFQPKKLFLLKNDQLEIQYLNMCDDEVEEDLDSILNTLISTSENSNPIEIQQRVSKDFYLEKVNKMLEYINKGDIYEANFCMEFYAETDINTLDKYFLLN
;
A
#
# COMPACT_ATOMS: atom_id res chain seq x y z
N LEU A 1 1.51 -18.24 -2.88
CA LEU A 1 2.45 -17.21 -2.43
C LEU A 1 1.82 -16.27 -1.41
N LEU A 2 0.80 -15.51 -1.76
CA LEU A 2 0.24 -14.46 -0.90
C LEU A 2 -0.35 -15.01 0.42
N THR A 3 -0.97 -16.20 0.38
CA THR A 3 -1.45 -16.88 1.59
C THR A 3 -0.28 -17.28 2.52
N TRP A 4 0.79 -17.82 1.95
CA TRP A 4 2.01 -18.15 2.67
C TRP A 4 2.65 -16.90 3.28
N ALA A 5 2.63 -15.79 2.55
CA ALA A 5 3.22 -14.52 2.98
C ALA A 5 2.57 -13.92 4.24
N GLN A 6 1.33 -14.34 4.60
CA GLN A 6 0.62 -13.84 5.78
C GLN A 6 1.31 -14.15 7.12
N GLN A 7 2.30 -15.02 7.14
CA GLN A 7 3.12 -15.29 8.34
C GLN A 7 4.10 -14.16 8.66
N PHE A 8 4.42 -13.29 7.67
CA PHE A 8 5.34 -12.19 7.85
C PHE A 8 4.59 -10.91 8.23
N ARG A 9 5.25 -10.06 8.99
CA ARG A 9 4.70 -8.77 9.39
C ARG A 9 4.70 -7.77 8.24
N GLU A 10 5.81 -7.68 7.52
CA GLU A 10 5.96 -6.80 6.37
C GLU A 10 5.78 -7.62 5.08
N VAL A 11 4.71 -7.27 4.36
CA VAL A 11 4.34 -7.90 3.08
C VAL A 11 3.94 -6.80 2.10
N VAL A 12 4.57 -6.77 0.95
CA VAL A 12 4.13 -5.99 -0.20
C VAL A 12 3.91 -6.91 -1.39
N PHE A 13 2.72 -6.86 -1.94
CA PHE A 13 2.33 -7.60 -3.12
C PHE A 13 1.87 -6.62 -4.20
N LEU A 14 2.56 -6.62 -5.32
CA LEU A 14 2.25 -5.80 -6.49
C LEU A 14 1.85 -6.74 -7.63
N ASP A 15 0.64 -6.58 -8.12
CA ASP A 15 0.05 -7.43 -9.14
C ASP A 15 -0.41 -6.58 -10.33
N GLY A 16 -0.01 -7.00 -11.54
CA GLY A 16 -0.44 -6.38 -12.79
C GLY A 16 -1.89 -6.71 -13.15
N ASN A 17 -2.52 -7.67 -12.49
CA ASN A 17 -3.90 -8.11 -12.71
C ASN A 17 -4.21 -8.35 -14.20
N ASP A 18 -3.32 -9.05 -14.89
CA ASP A 18 -3.39 -9.36 -16.33
C ASP A 18 -3.58 -8.14 -17.26
N TYR A 19 -3.38 -6.92 -16.71
CA TYR A 19 -3.47 -5.73 -17.54
C TYR A 19 -2.25 -5.64 -18.46
N PRO A 20 -2.43 -5.50 -19.79
CA PRO A 20 -1.32 -5.43 -20.73
C PRO A 20 -0.54 -4.12 -20.51
N GLN A 21 0.61 -4.23 -19.86
CA GLN A 21 1.50 -3.10 -19.57
C GLN A 21 2.66 -3.04 -20.55
N GLN A 22 2.85 -1.90 -21.17
CA GLN A 22 3.94 -1.69 -22.12
C GLN A 22 5.32 -1.61 -21.44
N TYR A 23 5.37 -1.16 -20.18
CA TYR A 23 6.61 -0.84 -19.47
C TYR A 23 6.86 -1.68 -18.21
N SER A 24 5.97 -2.62 -17.88
CA SER A 24 6.21 -3.52 -16.75
C SER A 24 7.26 -4.56 -17.09
N ASN A 25 8.19 -4.78 -16.17
CA ASN A 25 9.17 -5.84 -16.27
C ASN A 25 8.69 -7.15 -15.63
N TYR A 26 7.67 -7.09 -14.78
CA TYR A 26 7.14 -8.21 -14.01
C TYR A 26 5.62 -8.21 -14.03
N ASP A 27 5.03 -9.41 -14.02
CA ASP A 27 3.58 -9.60 -13.92
C ASP A 27 3.14 -9.44 -12.46
N CYS A 28 3.97 -9.93 -11.53
CA CYS A 28 3.72 -9.86 -10.10
C CYS A 28 5.04 -9.76 -9.34
N ILE A 29 5.01 -9.04 -8.21
CA ILE A 29 6.13 -8.93 -7.26
C ILE A 29 5.59 -9.18 -5.85
N LEU A 30 6.23 -10.09 -5.10
CA LEU A 30 6.00 -10.27 -3.67
C LEU A 30 7.30 -10.02 -2.91
N ALA A 31 7.28 -9.09 -1.98
CA ALA A 31 8.39 -8.77 -1.07
C ALA A 31 7.94 -9.02 0.37
N VAL A 32 8.71 -9.80 1.13
CA VAL A 32 8.37 -10.15 2.51
C VAL A 32 9.59 -10.13 3.43
N ASP A 33 9.32 -10.09 4.72
CA ASP A 33 10.30 -10.16 5.81
C ASP A 33 11.32 -9.03 5.78
N ALA A 34 11.08 -7.96 6.50
CA ALA A 34 11.96 -6.81 6.51
C ALA A 34 13.33 -7.14 7.14
N PHE A 35 14.39 -6.91 6.38
CA PHE A 35 15.77 -6.88 6.94
C PHE A 35 16.01 -5.57 7.68
N THR A 36 15.69 -4.47 7.04
CA THR A 36 15.70 -3.12 7.62
C THR A 36 14.47 -2.37 7.19
N SER A 37 14.08 -1.34 7.92
CA SER A 37 12.97 -0.47 7.56
C SER A 37 13.20 0.97 8.00
N ILE A 38 12.50 1.89 7.33
CA ILE A 38 12.37 3.29 7.72
C ILE A 38 10.90 3.63 7.89
N THR A 39 10.61 4.32 8.99
CA THR A 39 9.28 4.83 9.31
C THR A 39 9.42 6.26 9.81
N THR A 40 8.73 7.21 9.20
CA THR A 40 8.79 8.61 9.61
C THR A 40 7.45 9.31 9.35
N ASP A 41 7.26 10.46 9.99
CA ASP A 41 6.24 11.44 9.63
C ASP A 41 6.70 12.29 8.43
N TYR A 42 6.02 13.41 8.16
CA TYR A 42 6.34 14.26 7.01
C TYR A 42 7.60 15.15 7.22
N HIS A 43 8.20 15.20 8.44
CA HIS A 43 9.35 16.07 8.66
C HIS A 43 10.64 15.47 8.09
N ASN A 44 11.23 16.11 7.09
CA ASN A 44 12.46 15.71 6.42
C ASN A 44 12.38 14.28 5.79
N ALA A 45 11.17 13.83 5.49
CA ALA A 45 10.90 12.46 5.10
C ALA A 45 11.59 12.05 3.79
N PHE A 46 11.62 12.93 2.79
CA PHE A 46 12.27 12.63 1.50
C PHE A 46 13.81 12.56 1.61
N GLU A 47 14.43 13.36 2.45
CA GLU A 47 15.88 13.24 2.67
C GLU A 47 16.22 11.98 3.45
N ASP A 48 15.41 11.61 4.44
CA ASP A 48 15.57 10.37 5.19
C ASP A 48 15.41 9.15 4.29
N LEU A 49 14.41 9.13 3.41
CA LEU A 49 14.23 8.07 2.41
C LEU A 49 15.43 7.97 1.46
N LYS A 50 15.94 9.11 1.01
CA LYS A 50 17.11 9.15 0.13
C LYS A 50 18.34 8.56 0.82
N GLN A 51 18.58 8.90 2.09
CA GLN A 51 19.68 8.35 2.88
C GLN A 51 19.51 6.84 3.10
N TYR A 52 18.28 6.40 3.39
CA TYR A 52 17.95 5.00 3.53
C TYR A 52 18.23 4.21 2.24
N HIS A 53 17.76 4.71 1.09
CA HIS A 53 18.03 4.09 -0.20
C HIS A 53 19.52 4.08 -0.56
N GLN A 54 20.25 5.15 -0.27
CA GLN A 54 21.71 5.21 -0.50
C GLN A 54 22.49 4.21 0.37
N THR A 55 21.97 3.87 1.54
CA THR A 55 22.59 2.92 2.47
C THR A 55 22.25 1.49 2.11
N SER A 56 20.98 1.18 1.84
CA SER A 56 20.53 -0.16 1.48
C SER A 56 21.05 -0.61 0.11
N LYS A 57 21.04 0.29 -0.89
CA LYS A 57 21.47 0.03 -2.29
C LYS A 57 20.85 -1.23 -2.89
N ASP A 58 19.63 -1.51 -2.52
CA ASP A 58 18.90 -2.71 -2.86
C ASP A 58 17.43 -2.36 -3.13
N TRP A 59 16.60 -3.35 -3.44
CA TRP A 59 15.16 -3.20 -3.51
C TRP A 59 14.60 -2.70 -2.18
N ILE A 60 13.75 -1.70 -2.26
CA ILE A 60 12.96 -1.22 -1.12
C ILE A 60 11.50 -1.15 -1.52
N PHE A 61 10.61 -1.55 -0.61
CA PHE A 61 9.16 -1.58 -0.81
C PHE A 61 8.46 -0.84 0.32
N GLY A 62 7.38 -0.16 -0.01
CA GLY A 62 6.64 0.62 0.99
C GLY A 62 5.63 1.56 0.37
N TYR A 63 5.31 2.62 1.08
CA TYR A 63 4.34 3.62 0.63
C TYR A 63 4.71 5.03 1.10
N LEU A 64 4.12 5.98 0.41
CA LEU A 64 4.13 7.40 0.70
C LEU A 64 2.69 7.87 0.87
N THR A 65 2.36 8.54 1.97
CA THR A 65 1.05 9.16 2.13
C THR A 65 0.95 10.51 1.43
N TYR A 66 -0.27 10.98 1.22
CA TYR A 66 -0.49 12.29 0.63
C TYR A 66 -0.02 13.43 1.55
N ASP A 67 0.03 13.21 2.86
CA ASP A 67 0.43 14.24 3.83
C ASP A 67 1.94 14.57 3.80
N LEU A 68 2.74 13.77 3.08
CA LEU A 68 4.12 14.14 2.73
C LEU A 68 4.23 15.44 1.90
N LYS A 69 3.12 15.93 1.32
CA LYS A 69 3.09 17.29 0.73
C LYS A 69 3.52 18.36 1.73
N ASN A 70 3.31 18.13 3.04
CA ASN A 70 3.70 19.05 4.11
C ASN A 70 5.23 19.13 4.33
N ASP A 71 6.01 18.17 3.78
CA ASP A 71 7.47 18.21 3.77
C ASP A 71 8.02 19.13 2.65
N THR A 72 7.26 19.31 1.58
CA THR A 72 7.67 20.08 0.39
C THR A 72 7.00 21.44 0.28
N GLU A 73 5.83 21.61 0.90
CA GLU A 73 5.01 22.80 0.81
C GLU A 73 4.65 23.29 2.23
N GLU A 74 4.50 24.60 2.42
CA GLU A 74 4.03 25.18 3.69
C GLU A 74 2.52 24.92 3.89
N LEU A 75 2.14 23.67 4.01
CA LEU A 75 0.77 23.22 4.19
C LEU A 75 0.60 22.47 5.52
N ASN A 76 -0.62 22.50 6.03
CA ASN A 76 -1.02 21.73 7.20
C ASN A 76 -2.33 21.01 6.91
N SER A 77 -2.40 19.76 7.31
CA SER A 77 -3.61 18.96 7.26
C SER A 77 -4.24 18.90 8.66
N SER A 78 -5.51 19.27 8.77
CA SER A 78 -6.29 19.17 10.02
C SER A 78 -7.44 18.17 9.89
N ASN A 79 -7.46 17.38 8.83
CA ASN A 79 -8.46 16.35 8.63
C ASN A 79 -8.28 15.22 9.64
N TYR A 80 -9.38 14.58 9.98
CA TYR A 80 -9.34 13.42 10.86
C TYR A 80 -8.60 12.26 10.17
N ASP A 81 -7.60 11.73 10.84
CA ASP A 81 -6.89 10.52 10.45
C ASP A 81 -7.33 9.37 11.34
N GLY A 82 -8.16 8.48 10.81
CA GLY A 82 -8.67 7.31 11.51
C GLY A 82 -7.77 6.07 11.40
N LEU A 83 -6.81 6.08 10.49
CA LEU A 83 -5.94 4.93 10.23
C LEU A 83 -4.58 5.03 10.93
N GLN A 84 -4.10 6.26 11.13
CA GLN A 84 -2.82 6.57 11.80
C GLN A 84 -1.62 5.82 11.19
N PHE A 85 -1.61 5.69 9.85
CA PHE A 85 -0.44 5.17 9.17
C PHE A 85 0.71 6.19 9.24
N PRO A 86 1.95 5.73 9.38
CA PRO A 86 3.12 6.61 9.18
C PRO A 86 3.05 7.31 7.83
N ASP A 87 3.53 8.54 7.73
CA ASP A 87 3.50 9.27 6.46
C ASP A 87 4.42 8.65 5.42
N LEU A 88 5.50 8.04 5.87
CA LEU A 88 6.42 7.28 5.05
C LEU A 88 6.77 5.95 5.74
N PHE A 89 6.68 4.88 4.99
CA PHE A 89 7.17 3.56 5.39
C PHE A 89 7.80 2.87 4.20
N PHE A 90 9.06 2.43 4.35
CA PHE A 90 9.75 1.54 3.41
C PHE A 90 10.57 0.50 4.15
N PHE A 91 10.74 -0.66 3.52
CA PHE A 91 11.61 -1.71 4.01
C PHE A 91 12.42 -2.36 2.89
N GLN A 92 13.59 -2.86 3.24
CA GLN A 92 14.39 -3.77 2.42
C GLN A 92 13.94 -5.20 2.76
N PRO A 93 13.41 -5.98 1.79
CA PRO A 93 12.99 -7.36 2.06
C PRO A 93 14.19 -8.30 2.20
N LYS A 94 14.04 -9.35 3.00
CA LYS A 94 14.96 -10.49 2.98
C LYS A 94 14.66 -11.43 1.81
N LYS A 95 13.36 -11.53 1.42
CA LYS A 95 12.86 -12.49 0.46
C LYS A 95 12.01 -11.76 -0.59
N LEU A 96 12.38 -11.93 -1.85
CA LEU A 96 11.74 -11.29 -3.00
C LEU A 96 11.39 -12.34 -4.05
N PHE A 97 10.17 -12.32 -4.52
CA PHE A 97 9.62 -13.20 -5.55
C PHE A 97 9.15 -12.36 -6.72
N LEU A 98 9.72 -12.62 -7.90
CA LEU A 98 9.48 -11.88 -9.13
C LEU A 98 8.90 -12.83 -10.16
N LEU A 99 7.64 -12.62 -10.56
CA LEU A 99 6.97 -13.42 -11.57
C LEU A 99 6.97 -12.69 -12.91
N LYS A 100 7.36 -13.40 -13.96
CA LYS A 100 7.32 -12.91 -15.34
C LYS A 100 7.12 -14.06 -16.31
N ASN A 101 6.07 -14.02 -17.15
CA ASN A 101 5.82 -15.00 -18.21
C ASN A 101 5.94 -16.45 -17.71
N ASP A 102 5.26 -16.81 -16.65
CA ASP A 102 5.29 -18.13 -15.99
C ASP A 102 6.65 -18.55 -15.39
N GLN A 103 7.60 -17.63 -15.31
CA GLN A 103 8.88 -17.84 -14.65
C GLN A 103 8.90 -17.11 -13.32
N LEU A 104 9.19 -17.84 -12.26
CA LEU A 104 9.38 -17.31 -10.92
C LEU A 104 10.88 -17.18 -10.63
N GLU A 105 11.34 -15.96 -10.46
CA GLU A 105 12.68 -15.66 -9.94
C GLU A 105 12.57 -15.41 -8.44
N ILE A 106 13.45 -16.05 -7.66
CA ILE A 106 13.50 -15.93 -6.20
C ILE A 106 14.84 -15.34 -5.82
N GLN A 107 14.79 -14.23 -5.08
CA GLN A 107 15.98 -13.53 -4.59
C GLN A 107 15.92 -13.45 -3.06
N TYR A 108 16.90 -14.03 -2.39
CA TYR A 108 17.06 -13.96 -0.93
C TYR A 108 18.34 -13.23 -0.59
N LEU A 109 18.37 -12.52 0.54
CA LEU A 109 19.63 -12.03 1.09
C LEU A 109 20.51 -13.23 1.50
N ASN A 110 21.80 -13.11 1.29
CA ASN A 110 22.77 -14.19 1.57
C ASN A 110 22.70 -14.75 3.00
N MET A 111 22.14 -13.99 3.93
CA MET A 111 22.00 -14.40 5.33
C MET A 111 20.85 -15.40 5.56
N CYS A 112 19.98 -15.61 4.58
CA CYS A 112 18.84 -16.53 4.64
C CYS A 112 18.65 -17.31 3.32
N ASP A 113 19.68 -17.44 2.51
CA ASP A 113 19.64 -18.18 1.24
C ASP A 113 19.49 -19.68 1.42
N ASP A 114 19.82 -20.20 2.59
CA ASP A 114 19.58 -21.59 3.01
C ASP A 114 18.09 -21.92 3.28
N GLU A 115 17.22 -20.90 3.42
CA GLU A 115 15.79 -21.08 3.68
C GLU A 115 14.97 -21.31 2.39
N VAL A 116 15.55 -21.13 1.19
CA VAL A 116 14.81 -21.15 -0.09
C VAL A 116 14.07 -22.46 -0.32
N GLU A 117 14.68 -23.61 -0.08
CA GLU A 117 14.07 -24.93 -0.31
C GLU A 117 12.90 -25.19 0.65
N GLU A 118 13.08 -24.86 1.95
CA GLU A 118 12.04 -25.00 2.96
C GLU A 118 10.84 -24.09 2.68
N ASP A 119 11.10 -22.85 2.30
CA ASP A 119 10.05 -21.89 1.95
C ASP A 119 9.28 -22.33 0.69
N LEU A 120 9.96 -22.86 -0.33
CA LEU A 120 9.31 -23.39 -1.52
C LEU A 120 8.39 -24.58 -1.18
N ASP A 121 8.86 -25.53 -0.37
CA ASP A 121 8.05 -26.64 0.09
C ASP A 121 6.83 -26.15 0.91
N SER A 122 7.02 -25.17 1.76
CA SER A 122 5.95 -24.54 2.53
C SER A 122 4.92 -23.84 1.63
N ILE A 123 5.36 -23.09 0.62
CA ILE A 123 4.50 -22.43 -0.37
C ILE A 123 3.65 -23.44 -1.12
N LEU A 124 4.28 -24.54 -1.61
CA LEU A 124 3.59 -25.57 -2.38
C LEU A 124 2.55 -26.35 -1.54
N ASN A 125 2.78 -26.48 -0.24
CA ASN A 125 1.88 -27.15 0.68
C ASN A 125 0.85 -26.21 1.36
N THR A 126 0.92 -24.90 1.11
CA THR A 126 0.00 -23.93 1.68
C THR A 126 -1.41 -24.13 1.12
N LEU A 127 -2.37 -24.41 2.01
CA LEU A 127 -3.78 -24.54 1.63
C LEU A 127 -4.42 -23.15 1.52
N ILE A 128 -5.14 -22.93 0.43
CA ILE A 128 -5.94 -21.72 0.27
C ILE A 128 -7.25 -21.94 1.04
N SER A 129 -7.41 -21.28 2.17
CA SER A 129 -8.68 -21.24 2.90
C SER A 129 -9.40 -19.93 2.59
N THR A 130 -10.55 -20.00 1.95
CA THR A 130 -11.47 -18.87 1.82
C THR A 130 -12.39 -18.84 3.03
N SER A 131 -12.37 -17.78 3.81
CA SER A 131 -13.35 -17.60 4.88
C SER A 131 -14.60 -16.94 4.33
N GLU A 132 -15.73 -17.66 4.33
CA GLU A 132 -17.03 -17.12 3.89
C GLU A 132 -17.73 -16.26 4.96
N ASN A 133 -17.13 -16.04 6.10
CA ASN A 133 -17.76 -15.31 7.21
C ASN A 133 -17.58 -13.79 7.05
N SER A 134 -18.40 -13.18 6.22
CA SER A 134 -18.58 -11.73 6.23
C SER A 134 -19.78 -11.34 7.09
N ASN A 135 -19.54 -10.92 8.31
CA ASN A 135 -20.56 -10.20 9.06
C ASN A 135 -20.96 -8.93 8.25
N PRO A 136 -22.24 -8.55 8.25
CA PRO A 136 -22.65 -7.32 7.60
C PRO A 136 -21.92 -6.13 8.24
N ILE A 137 -21.24 -5.33 7.42
CA ILE A 137 -20.49 -4.15 7.85
C ILE A 137 -21.40 -2.94 7.69
N GLU A 138 -21.63 -2.19 8.75
CA GLU A 138 -22.36 -0.93 8.71
C GLU A 138 -21.42 0.19 8.24
N ILE A 139 -21.59 0.62 7.00
CA ILE A 139 -20.81 1.71 6.41
C ILE A 139 -21.40 3.05 6.82
N GLN A 140 -20.59 3.93 7.38
CA GLN A 140 -20.94 5.28 7.79
C GLN A 140 -20.29 6.31 6.88
N GLN A 141 -20.88 7.50 6.83
CA GLN A 141 -20.35 8.64 6.09
C GLN A 141 -19.71 9.63 7.06
N ARG A 142 -18.50 10.10 6.76
CA ARG A 142 -17.80 11.08 7.59
C ARG A 142 -18.49 12.43 7.64
N VAL A 143 -19.16 12.81 6.54
CA VAL A 143 -19.90 14.08 6.43
C VAL A 143 -21.32 13.83 5.91
N SER A 144 -22.25 14.70 6.29
CA SER A 144 -23.63 14.63 5.79
C SER A 144 -23.70 14.99 4.30
N LYS A 145 -24.77 14.51 3.63
CA LYS A 145 -25.05 14.85 2.23
C LYS A 145 -25.16 16.37 2.02
N ASP A 146 -25.81 17.07 2.94
CA ASP A 146 -26.04 18.52 2.80
C ASP A 146 -24.73 19.29 2.92
N PHE A 147 -23.84 18.90 3.86
CA PHE A 147 -22.50 19.46 3.97
C PHE A 147 -21.68 19.21 2.70
N TYR A 148 -21.70 17.98 2.17
CA TYR A 148 -21.02 17.63 0.93
C TYR A 148 -21.48 18.53 -0.22
N LEU A 149 -22.80 18.65 -0.44
CA LEU A 149 -23.36 19.46 -1.51
C LEU A 149 -23.04 20.95 -1.36
N GLU A 150 -23.05 21.48 -0.12
CA GLU A 150 -22.62 22.85 0.15
C GLU A 150 -21.18 23.10 -0.32
N LYS A 151 -20.26 22.19 0.02
CA LYS A 151 -18.85 22.32 -0.36
C LYS A 151 -18.61 22.18 -1.86
N VAL A 152 -19.29 21.24 -2.50
CA VAL A 152 -19.24 21.09 -3.97
C VAL A 152 -19.73 22.37 -4.67
N ASN A 153 -20.85 22.96 -4.24
CA ASN A 153 -21.35 24.19 -4.82
C ASN A 153 -20.36 25.34 -4.67
N LYS A 154 -19.72 25.46 -3.50
CA LYS A 154 -18.69 26.46 -3.28
C LYS A 154 -17.46 26.26 -4.20
N MET A 155 -17.04 25.02 -4.43
CA MET A 155 -15.97 24.72 -5.40
C MET A 155 -16.35 25.09 -6.82
N LEU A 156 -17.57 24.79 -7.24
CA LEU A 156 -18.11 25.17 -8.56
C LEU A 156 -18.12 26.71 -8.72
N GLU A 157 -18.40 27.47 -7.67
CA GLU A 157 -18.30 28.94 -7.71
C GLU A 157 -16.86 29.39 -7.99
N TYR A 158 -15.84 28.78 -7.36
CA TYR A 158 -14.44 29.13 -7.62
C TYR A 158 -14.01 28.75 -9.04
N ILE A 159 -14.44 27.60 -9.54
CA ILE A 159 -14.21 27.19 -10.94
C ILE A 159 -14.84 28.21 -11.91
N ASN A 160 -16.10 28.60 -11.68
CA ASN A 160 -16.81 29.54 -12.54
C ASN A 160 -16.19 30.95 -12.52
N LYS A 161 -15.56 31.35 -11.41
CA LYS A 161 -14.81 32.62 -11.30
C LYS A 161 -13.44 32.56 -11.95
N GLY A 162 -12.95 31.35 -12.26
CA GLY A 162 -11.59 31.14 -12.78
C GLY A 162 -10.50 31.14 -11.72
N ASP A 163 -10.85 31.03 -10.43
CA ASP A 163 -9.88 30.95 -9.34
C ASP A 163 -9.13 29.61 -9.34
N ILE A 164 -9.82 28.53 -9.75
CA ILE A 164 -9.25 27.18 -9.96
C ILE A 164 -9.85 26.60 -11.26
N TYR A 165 -9.08 25.71 -11.91
CA TYR A 165 -9.51 25.05 -13.14
C TYR A 165 -10.35 23.80 -12.88
N GLU A 166 -9.84 22.94 -12.01
CA GLU A 166 -10.49 21.71 -11.59
C GLU A 166 -10.13 21.36 -10.15
N ALA A 167 -10.90 20.50 -9.52
CA ALA A 167 -10.59 19.97 -8.20
C ALA A 167 -11.21 18.59 -7.99
N ASN A 168 -10.46 17.70 -7.34
CA ASN A 168 -10.98 16.44 -6.83
C ASN A 168 -11.55 16.67 -5.43
N PHE A 169 -12.83 16.36 -5.27
CA PHE A 169 -13.51 16.46 -3.97
C PHE A 169 -13.96 15.08 -3.50
N CYS A 170 -13.31 14.59 -2.45
CA CYS A 170 -13.54 13.26 -1.93
C CYS A 170 -14.45 13.29 -0.70
N MET A 171 -15.22 12.22 -0.52
CA MET A 171 -15.99 11.93 0.67
C MET A 171 -15.55 10.59 1.23
N GLU A 172 -15.33 10.54 2.54
CA GLU A 172 -14.93 9.32 3.24
C GLU A 172 -16.15 8.52 3.69
N PHE A 173 -16.14 7.23 3.32
CA PHE A 173 -16.98 6.20 3.91
C PHE A 173 -16.12 5.33 4.80
N TYR A 174 -16.58 5.01 6.00
CA TYR A 174 -15.80 4.24 6.95
C TYR A 174 -16.65 3.24 7.73
N ALA A 175 -16.01 2.24 8.27
CA ALA A 175 -16.59 1.32 9.24
C ALA A 175 -15.50 0.88 10.24
N GLU A 176 -15.88 0.65 11.46
CA GLU A 176 -15.02 0.04 12.47
C GLU A 176 -15.33 -1.47 12.51
N THR A 177 -14.40 -2.29 12.05
CA THR A 177 -14.60 -3.72 11.93
C THR A 177 -13.27 -4.45 11.79
N ASP A 178 -13.23 -5.68 12.27
CA ASP A 178 -12.13 -6.59 11.97
C ASP A 178 -12.32 -7.17 10.56
N ILE A 179 -11.33 -6.99 9.70
CA ILE A 179 -11.35 -7.53 8.34
C ILE A 179 -10.13 -8.43 8.12
N ASN A 180 -10.34 -9.53 7.39
CA ASN A 180 -9.25 -10.26 6.79
C ASN A 180 -8.86 -9.54 5.49
N THR A 181 -7.69 -8.90 5.49
CA THR A 181 -7.21 -8.10 4.36
C THR A 181 -6.96 -8.95 3.12
N LEU A 182 -6.49 -10.19 3.29
CA LEU A 182 -6.26 -11.13 2.20
C LEU A 182 -7.57 -11.54 1.51
N ASP A 183 -8.61 -11.86 2.28
CA ASP A 183 -9.94 -12.18 1.73
C ASP A 183 -10.52 -10.99 0.97
N LYS A 184 -10.32 -9.76 1.48
CA LYS A 184 -10.79 -8.56 0.79
C LYS A 184 -10.01 -8.29 -0.49
N TYR A 185 -8.70 -8.53 -0.50
CA TYR A 185 -7.91 -8.46 -1.72
C TYR A 185 -8.47 -9.41 -2.80
N PHE A 186 -8.69 -10.68 -2.48
CA PHE A 186 -9.25 -11.65 -3.42
C PHE A 186 -10.69 -11.36 -3.89
N LEU A 187 -11.47 -10.64 -3.09
CA LEU A 187 -12.82 -10.21 -3.48
C LEU A 187 -12.81 -9.00 -4.42
N LEU A 188 -11.77 -8.17 -4.39
CA LEU A 188 -11.66 -6.96 -5.20
C LEU A 188 -10.89 -7.19 -6.50
N ASN A 189 -10.12 -8.27 -6.56
CA ASN A 189 -9.30 -8.68 -7.70
C ASN A 189 -9.97 -9.83 -8.44
#